data_0cdf751d27e60f996e7f3e02a82f1afb
#
_entry.id   0cdf751d27e60f996e7f3e02a82f1afb
#
_cell.length_a   1.000
_cell.length_b   1.000
_cell.length_c   1.000
_cell.angle_alpha   90.00
_cell.angle_beta   90.00
_cell.angle_gamma   90.00
#
_symmetry.space_group_name_H-M   'P 1'
#
loop_
_entity.id
_entity.type
_entity.pdbx_description
1 polymer ?
#
loop_
_entity_poly.entity_id
_entity_poly.type
_entity_poly.pdbx_seq_one_letter_code
_entity_poly.pdbx_strand_id
1 'polypeptide(L)'
;MGNSVTHTGAIAASGGTIRLLGDRVSLLDQASLDVSSPNGGGTVLVGGDYQGRATVPVAQVTTVGPDTTIRADALSSGNGGEIIVWAAETANIHGILTARGGAIAGNGGLIETSGRQTLNLTATVEAGAPGGVGNVGGLWLIDPETFLLLPLAVALLAAVMLT
;
A
#
# COMPACT_ATOMS: atom_id res chain seq x y z
N MET A 1 4.43 26.93 -6.29
CA MET A 1 3.13 26.21 -6.22
C MET A 1 3.45 24.72 -6.34
N GLY A 2 3.02 23.93 -5.37
CA GLY A 2 3.23 22.49 -5.41
C GLY A 2 2.27 21.80 -6.39
N ASN A 3 2.72 20.71 -6.99
CA ASN A 3 1.89 19.89 -7.89
C ASN A 3 0.92 19.00 -7.09
N SER A 4 -0.38 19.11 -7.37
CA SER A 4 -1.40 18.22 -6.79
C SER A 4 -1.84 17.17 -7.80
N VAL A 5 -1.91 15.94 -7.36
CA VAL A 5 -2.48 14.81 -8.10
C VAL A 5 -3.71 14.33 -7.36
N THR A 6 -4.86 14.34 -8.01
CA THR A 6 -6.11 13.78 -7.49
C THR A 6 -6.62 12.70 -8.44
N HIS A 7 -6.91 11.54 -7.92
CA HIS A 7 -7.43 10.42 -8.68
C HIS A 7 -8.71 9.88 -8.03
N THR A 8 -9.77 9.69 -8.83
CA THR A 8 -11.08 9.22 -8.38
C THR A 8 -11.63 8.05 -9.19
N GLY A 9 -10.89 7.60 -10.21
CA GLY A 9 -11.30 6.53 -11.12
C GLY A 9 -10.52 5.25 -10.93
N ALA A 10 -10.35 4.48 -12.01
CA ALA A 10 -9.60 3.24 -12.01
C ALA A 10 -8.39 3.31 -12.94
N ILE A 11 -7.24 2.85 -12.47
CA ILE A 11 -6.03 2.60 -13.25
C ILE A 11 -5.65 1.14 -13.08
N ALA A 12 -5.44 0.43 -14.18
CA ALA A 12 -5.00 -0.96 -14.17
C ALA A 12 -3.73 -1.13 -15.03
N ALA A 13 -2.73 -1.85 -14.49
CA ALA A 13 -1.48 -2.15 -15.17
C ALA A 13 -0.98 -3.54 -14.70
N SER A 14 -1.59 -4.60 -15.23
CA SER A 14 -1.36 -5.99 -14.80
C SER A 14 0.13 -6.37 -14.75
N GLY A 15 0.65 -6.67 -13.56
CA GLY A 15 2.06 -6.96 -13.31
C GLY A 15 3.02 -5.78 -13.55
N GLY A 16 2.49 -4.61 -13.88
CA GLY A 16 3.24 -3.41 -14.21
C GLY A 16 3.48 -2.47 -13.03
N THR A 17 3.65 -1.19 -13.32
CA THR A 17 3.91 -0.17 -12.31
C THR A 17 2.97 1.02 -12.47
N ILE A 18 2.35 1.43 -11.38
CA ILE A 18 1.57 2.67 -11.26
C ILE A 18 2.31 3.62 -10.31
N ARG A 19 2.48 4.87 -10.72
CA ARG A 19 3.10 5.92 -9.90
C ARG A 19 2.21 7.15 -9.88
N LEU A 20 1.75 7.55 -8.70
CA LEU A 20 1.06 8.81 -8.46
C LEU A 20 1.94 9.69 -7.58
N LEU A 21 2.62 10.64 -8.19
CA LEU A 21 3.68 11.44 -7.57
C LEU A 21 3.39 12.94 -7.74
N GLY A 22 3.58 13.69 -6.67
CA GLY A 22 3.36 15.14 -6.63
C GLY A 22 3.55 15.63 -5.19
N ASP A 23 3.47 16.94 -4.96
CA ASP A 23 3.59 17.49 -3.60
C ASP A 23 2.38 17.14 -2.71
N ARG A 24 1.21 16.96 -3.34
CA ARG A 24 0.01 16.41 -2.71
C ARG A 24 -0.57 15.33 -3.59
N VAL A 25 -0.82 14.15 -3.03
CA VAL A 25 -1.43 13.04 -3.74
C VAL A 25 -2.69 12.60 -3.00
N SER A 26 -3.80 12.50 -3.73
CA SER A 26 -5.09 12.12 -3.16
C SER A 26 -5.78 11.08 -4.03
N LEU A 27 -6.09 9.93 -3.44
CA LEU A 27 -6.98 8.92 -3.98
C LEU A 27 -8.30 9.05 -3.23
N LEU A 28 -9.37 9.42 -3.91
CA LEU A 28 -10.64 9.76 -3.30
C LEU A 28 -11.79 8.98 -3.94
N ASP A 29 -12.94 9.06 -3.33
CA ASP A 29 -14.14 8.36 -3.77
C ASP A 29 -13.88 6.84 -3.87
N GLN A 30 -14.23 6.22 -4.98
CA GLN A 30 -14.00 4.81 -5.26
C GLN A 30 -12.73 4.58 -6.12
N ALA A 31 -11.69 5.37 -5.90
CA ALA A 31 -10.45 5.23 -6.64
C ALA A 31 -9.88 3.81 -6.53
N SER A 32 -9.41 3.28 -7.66
CA SER A 32 -8.84 1.94 -7.72
C SER A 32 -7.52 1.94 -8.49
N LEU A 33 -6.47 1.39 -7.87
CA LEU A 33 -5.20 1.10 -8.52
C LEU A 33 -4.98 -0.41 -8.49
N ASP A 34 -4.82 -1.04 -9.65
CA ASP A 34 -4.68 -2.49 -9.75
C ASP A 34 -3.50 -2.89 -10.64
N VAL A 35 -2.48 -3.47 -10.02
CA VAL A 35 -1.32 -4.05 -10.68
C VAL A 35 -1.24 -5.57 -10.47
N SER A 36 -2.36 -6.19 -10.08
CA SER A 36 -2.44 -7.64 -9.91
C SER A 36 -2.23 -8.36 -11.25
N SER A 37 -1.63 -9.55 -11.20
CA SER A 37 -1.47 -10.39 -12.38
C SER A 37 -1.51 -11.88 -12.04
N PRO A 38 -1.70 -12.77 -13.03
CA PRO A 38 -1.71 -14.21 -12.79
C PRO A 38 -0.45 -14.76 -12.12
N ASN A 39 0.72 -14.19 -12.45
CA ASN A 39 2.03 -14.76 -12.12
C ASN A 39 2.90 -13.87 -11.21
N GLY A 40 2.29 -12.91 -10.54
CA GLY A 40 2.97 -12.01 -9.59
C GLY A 40 2.37 -10.61 -9.59
N GLY A 41 2.29 -9.97 -8.44
CA GLY A 41 1.84 -8.60 -8.32
C GLY A 41 2.88 -7.61 -8.88
N GLY A 42 2.40 -6.45 -9.36
CA GLY A 42 3.26 -5.34 -9.79
C GLY A 42 3.62 -4.38 -8.66
N THR A 43 3.95 -3.13 -9.01
CA THR A 43 4.37 -2.10 -8.06
C THR A 43 3.44 -0.88 -8.12
N VAL A 44 3.01 -0.39 -6.97
CA VAL A 44 2.26 0.86 -6.82
C VAL A 44 3.03 1.80 -5.89
N LEU A 45 3.33 3.02 -6.38
CA LEU A 45 3.93 4.09 -5.59
C LEU A 45 2.95 5.27 -5.51
N VAL A 46 2.57 5.63 -4.30
CA VAL A 46 1.67 6.77 -4.01
C VAL A 46 2.38 7.72 -3.06
N GLY A 47 2.76 8.88 -3.56
CA GLY A 47 3.40 9.94 -2.79
C GLY A 47 4.89 9.74 -2.49
N GLY A 48 5.50 8.63 -2.87
CA GLY A 48 6.92 8.38 -2.63
C GLY A 48 7.37 6.96 -2.94
N ASP A 49 8.61 6.65 -2.61
CA ASP A 49 9.22 5.33 -2.72
C ASP A 49 9.53 4.77 -1.33
N TYR A 50 9.90 3.50 -1.28
CA TYR A 50 10.21 2.74 -0.08
C TYR A 50 11.08 3.50 0.91
N GLN A 51 10.58 3.64 2.14
CA GLN A 51 11.23 4.40 3.23
C GLN A 51 11.58 5.85 2.85
N GLY A 52 10.79 6.48 1.97
CA GLY A 52 11.02 7.87 1.54
C GLY A 52 12.33 8.09 0.78
N ARG A 53 12.86 7.08 0.12
CA ARG A 53 14.05 7.23 -0.72
C ARG A 53 13.81 8.28 -1.80
N ALA A 54 14.79 9.14 -2.04
CA ALA A 54 14.73 10.20 -3.03
C ALA A 54 14.93 9.71 -4.49
N THR A 55 14.46 8.52 -4.81
CA THR A 55 14.47 7.95 -6.17
C THR A 55 13.36 8.51 -7.03
N VAL A 56 12.31 9.01 -6.40
CA VAL A 56 11.16 9.69 -7.01
C VAL A 56 10.80 10.94 -6.22
N PRO A 57 10.03 11.88 -6.80
CA PRO A 57 9.45 12.99 -6.04
C PRO A 57 8.63 12.51 -4.86
N VAL A 58 8.75 13.21 -3.73
CA VAL A 58 8.13 12.86 -2.46
C VAL A 58 7.00 13.84 -2.14
N ALA A 59 5.81 13.32 -1.82
CA ALA A 59 4.68 14.13 -1.41
C ALA A 59 4.86 14.65 0.02
N GLN A 60 4.40 15.88 0.26
CA GLN A 60 4.25 16.41 1.62
C GLN A 60 3.03 15.76 2.29
N VAL A 61 1.92 15.65 1.53
CA VAL A 61 0.69 15.04 2.03
C VAL A 61 0.18 13.98 1.06
N THR A 62 -0.12 12.80 1.59
CA THR A 62 -0.74 11.71 0.84
C THR A 62 -2.04 11.28 1.52
N THR A 63 -3.11 11.18 0.74
CA THR A 63 -4.43 10.74 1.23
C THR A 63 -4.94 9.57 0.40
N VAL A 64 -5.28 8.49 1.07
CA VAL A 64 -5.98 7.33 0.51
C VAL A 64 -7.33 7.24 1.22
N GLY A 65 -8.40 7.52 0.51
CA GLY A 65 -9.76 7.58 1.04
C GLY A 65 -10.32 6.22 1.46
N PRO A 66 -11.42 6.20 2.24
CA PRO A 66 -11.96 4.97 2.84
C PRO A 66 -12.52 3.96 1.82
N ASP A 67 -13.03 4.43 0.69
CA ASP A 67 -13.61 3.58 -0.36
C ASP A 67 -12.61 3.24 -1.47
N THR A 68 -11.33 3.56 -1.27
CA THR A 68 -10.24 3.32 -2.21
C THR A 68 -9.71 1.89 -2.09
N THR A 69 -9.32 1.29 -3.23
CA THR A 69 -8.63 0.01 -3.27
C THR A 69 -7.30 0.10 -4.01
N ILE A 70 -6.25 -0.49 -3.44
CA ILE A 70 -4.94 -0.63 -4.08
C ILE A 70 -4.57 -2.11 -4.06
N ARG A 71 -4.33 -2.69 -5.23
CA ARG A 71 -4.07 -4.12 -5.38
C ARG A 71 -2.78 -4.40 -6.14
N ALA A 72 -1.97 -5.27 -5.56
CA ALA A 72 -0.76 -5.82 -6.15
C ALA A 72 -0.69 -7.34 -5.90
N ASP A 73 -1.80 -8.03 -6.13
CA ASP A 73 -1.91 -9.46 -5.85
C ASP A 73 -1.31 -10.32 -6.95
N ALA A 74 -0.72 -11.46 -6.59
CA ALA A 74 -0.59 -12.59 -7.49
C ALA A 74 -1.90 -13.39 -7.49
N LEU A 75 -2.53 -13.60 -8.65
CA LEU A 75 -3.84 -14.24 -8.69
C LEU A 75 -3.78 -15.77 -8.71
N SER A 76 -2.79 -16.34 -9.38
CA SER A 76 -2.63 -17.79 -9.51
C SER A 76 -1.36 -18.30 -8.84
N SER A 77 -0.20 -17.88 -9.34
CA SER A 77 1.10 -18.28 -8.80
C SER A 77 2.02 -17.06 -8.76
N GLY A 78 3.07 -17.14 -7.93
CA GLY A 78 4.02 -16.04 -7.78
C GLY A 78 3.77 -15.20 -6.53
N ASN A 79 4.69 -14.32 -6.26
CA ASN A 79 4.64 -13.50 -5.05
C ASN A 79 3.70 -12.30 -5.23
N GLY A 80 3.09 -11.84 -4.14
CA GLY A 80 2.46 -10.53 -4.07
C GLY A 80 3.45 -9.43 -4.45
N GLY A 81 2.93 -8.33 -4.98
CA GLY A 81 3.73 -7.20 -5.43
C GLY A 81 4.09 -6.23 -4.31
N GLU A 82 4.30 -4.98 -4.69
CA GLU A 82 4.73 -3.93 -3.80
C GLU A 82 3.76 -2.75 -3.83
N ILE A 83 3.33 -2.30 -2.67
CA ILE A 83 2.52 -1.08 -2.48
C ILE A 83 3.24 -0.16 -1.51
N ILE A 84 3.60 1.03 -1.96
CA ILE A 84 4.18 2.07 -1.12
C ILE A 84 3.24 3.27 -1.08
N VAL A 85 2.79 3.63 0.10
CA VAL A 85 2.04 4.87 0.37
C VAL A 85 2.85 5.69 1.37
N TRP A 86 3.41 6.80 0.91
CA TRP A 86 4.38 7.56 1.69
C TRP A 86 4.11 9.07 1.63
N ALA A 87 4.43 9.79 2.71
CA ALA A 87 4.41 11.26 2.76
C ALA A 87 5.50 11.80 3.71
N ALA A 88 6.10 12.94 3.36
CA ALA A 88 7.10 13.62 4.19
C ALA A 88 6.49 14.29 5.43
N GLU A 89 5.25 14.74 5.36
CA GLU A 89 4.56 15.35 6.50
C GLU A 89 3.43 14.44 7.00
N THR A 90 2.33 14.34 6.26
CA THR A 90 1.13 13.65 6.71
C THR A 90 0.64 12.63 5.70
N ALA A 91 0.50 11.38 6.14
CA ALA A 91 -0.20 10.33 5.42
C ALA A 91 -1.54 10.03 6.12
N ASN A 92 -2.64 10.17 5.38
CA ASN A 92 -3.97 9.74 5.80
C ASN A 92 -4.34 8.52 4.96
N ILE A 93 -4.30 7.34 5.56
CA ILE A 93 -4.43 6.08 4.82
C ILE A 93 -5.61 5.29 5.37
N HIS A 94 -6.63 5.17 4.54
CA HIS A 94 -7.86 4.44 4.79
C HIS A 94 -8.04 3.39 3.67
N GLY A 95 -9.18 2.79 3.49
CA GLY A 95 -9.43 1.89 2.35
C GLY A 95 -8.74 0.51 2.48
N ILE A 96 -8.53 -0.16 1.35
CA ILE A 96 -8.07 -1.54 1.28
C ILE A 96 -6.80 -1.64 0.43
N LEU A 97 -5.73 -2.19 0.98
CA LEU A 97 -4.45 -2.44 0.32
C LEU A 97 -4.14 -3.94 0.34
N THR A 98 -3.95 -4.56 -0.82
CA THR A 98 -3.66 -6.00 -0.91
C THR A 98 -2.43 -6.29 -1.77
N ALA A 99 -1.53 -7.13 -1.26
CA ALA A 99 -0.35 -7.64 -1.96
C ALA A 99 -0.19 -9.13 -1.63
N ARG A 100 -1.22 -9.93 -1.94
CA ARG A 100 -1.28 -11.35 -1.60
C ARG A 100 -0.46 -12.19 -2.58
N GLY A 101 0.14 -13.25 -2.07
CA GLY A 101 0.72 -14.31 -2.89
C GLY A 101 -0.33 -15.10 -3.65
N GLY A 102 0.09 -15.85 -4.68
CA GLY A 102 -0.80 -16.61 -5.54
C GLY A 102 -1.59 -17.70 -4.81
N ALA A 103 -2.80 -17.97 -5.30
CA ALA A 103 -3.69 -19.00 -4.71
C ALA A 103 -3.11 -20.42 -4.79
N ILE A 104 -2.23 -20.71 -5.74
CA ILE A 104 -1.56 -22.01 -5.90
C ILE A 104 -0.20 -22.01 -5.19
N ALA A 105 0.62 -20.97 -5.41
CA ALA A 105 1.95 -20.84 -4.84
C ALA A 105 2.43 -19.39 -4.88
N GLY A 106 3.23 -18.99 -3.90
CA GLY A 106 3.87 -17.69 -3.82
C GLY A 106 3.75 -17.05 -2.45
N ASN A 107 4.71 -16.24 -2.10
CA ASN A 107 4.74 -15.51 -0.85
C ASN A 107 3.89 -14.24 -0.93
N GLY A 108 3.49 -13.69 0.21
CA GLY A 108 2.94 -12.34 0.29
C GLY A 108 3.96 -11.30 -0.16
N GLY A 109 3.45 -10.13 -0.56
CA GLY A 109 4.25 -9.01 -1.04
C GLY A 109 4.66 -8.03 0.07
N LEU A 110 5.04 -6.82 -0.34
CA LEU A 110 5.42 -5.74 0.54
C LEU A 110 4.36 -4.62 0.50
N ILE A 111 3.90 -4.20 1.65
CA ILE A 111 3.05 -3.00 1.78
C ILE A 111 3.72 -2.06 2.77
N GLU A 112 3.98 -0.82 2.37
CA GLU A 112 4.41 0.25 3.26
C GLU A 112 3.32 1.31 3.37
N THR A 113 3.01 1.71 4.61
CA THR A 113 2.12 2.82 4.93
C THR A 113 2.83 3.74 5.91
N SER A 114 3.38 4.84 5.39
CA SER A 114 4.28 5.70 6.15
C SER A 114 3.97 7.18 5.97
N GLY A 115 3.94 7.91 7.07
CA GLY A 115 3.91 9.36 7.10
C GLY A 115 4.99 9.83 8.05
N ARG A 116 6.03 10.47 7.54
CA ARG A 116 7.23 10.77 8.33
C ARG A 116 6.92 11.51 9.62
N GLN A 117 6.10 12.56 9.57
CA GLN A 117 5.73 13.31 10.78
C GLN A 117 4.44 12.75 11.41
N THR A 118 3.43 12.46 10.58
CA THR A 118 2.13 12.00 11.07
C THR A 118 1.56 10.92 10.16
N LEU A 119 1.10 9.84 10.76
CA LEU A 119 0.36 8.78 10.08
C LEU A 119 -1.01 8.59 10.75
N ASN A 120 -2.08 8.83 9.99
CA ASN A 120 -3.45 8.49 10.35
C ASN A 120 -3.86 7.24 9.57
N LEU A 121 -3.98 6.11 10.25
CA LEU A 121 -4.15 4.81 9.62
C LEU A 121 -5.40 4.09 10.11
N THR A 122 -6.31 3.78 9.17
CA THR A 122 -7.49 2.91 9.39
C THR A 122 -7.65 1.91 8.26
N ALA A 123 -6.65 1.78 7.38
CA ALA A 123 -6.71 0.89 6.23
C ALA A 123 -6.79 -0.58 6.65
N THR A 124 -7.44 -1.38 5.81
CA THR A 124 -7.31 -2.84 5.83
C THR A 124 -6.11 -3.23 4.96
N VAL A 125 -5.17 -3.97 5.51
CA VAL A 125 -3.93 -4.37 4.83
C VAL A 125 -3.81 -5.89 4.81
N GLU A 126 -3.62 -6.45 3.62
CA GLU A 126 -3.50 -7.90 3.40
C GLU A 126 -2.28 -8.22 2.53
N ALA A 127 -1.29 -8.86 3.13
CA ALA A 127 -0.10 -9.37 2.45
C ALA A 127 0.08 -10.89 2.71
N GLY A 128 -1.01 -11.64 2.78
CA GLY A 128 -0.99 -13.06 3.07
C GLY A 128 -0.46 -13.92 1.91
N ALA A 129 -0.15 -15.18 2.22
CA ALA A 129 0.28 -16.19 1.26
C ALA A 129 -0.71 -17.37 1.27
N PRO A 130 -1.84 -17.31 0.55
CA PRO A 130 -2.89 -18.32 0.61
C PRO A 130 -2.52 -19.66 -0.02
N GLY A 131 -1.48 -19.69 -0.86
CA GLY A 131 -1.10 -20.81 -1.72
C GLY A 131 -0.32 -21.94 -1.04
N GLY A 132 -0.79 -22.48 0.08
CA GLY A 132 -0.32 -23.79 0.57
C GLY A 132 0.96 -23.79 1.43
N VAL A 133 1.45 -25.00 1.72
CA VAL A 133 2.55 -25.24 2.65
C VAL A 133 3.87 -24.71 2.11
N GLY A 134 4.61 -23.99 2.96
CA GLY A 134 5.94 -23.45 2.64
C GLY A 134 5.95 -22.03 2.11
N ASN A 135 4.79 -21.43 1.82
CA ASN A 135 4.70 -20.02 1.46
C ASN A 135 4.75 -19.14 2.73
N VAL A 136 5.37 -17.98 2.60
CA VAL A 136 5.56 -17.04 3.71
C VAL A 136 4.67 -15.81 3.49
N GLY A 137 4.02 -15.33 4.54
CA GLY A 137 3.32 -14.04 4.53
C GLY A 137 4.26 -12.91 4.13
N GLY A 138 3.69 -11.86 3.58
CA GLY A 138 4.43 -10.67 3.19
C GLY A 138 4.77 -9.77 4.38
N LEU A 139 5.33 -8.61 4.06
CA LEU A 139 5.71 -7.60 5.05
C LEU A 139 4.76 -6.40 4.96
N TRP A 140 4.26 -5.97 6.11
CA TRP A 140 3.66 -4.65 6.27
C TRP A 140 4.58 -3.76 7.10
N LEU A 141 5.13 -2.72 6.47
CA LEU A 141 6.00 -1.73 7.10
C LEU A 141 5.19 -0.49 7.48
N ILE A 142 5.36 -0.04 8.71
CA ILE A 142 4.79 1.19 9.24
C ILE A 142 5.96 1.97 9.87
N ASP A 143 6.29 3.14 9.31
CA ASP A 143 7.48 3.89 9.72
C ASP A 143 7.19 5.41 9.87
N PRO A 144 6.41 5.83 10.87
CA PRO A 144 6.21 7.23 11.22
C PRO A 144 7.06 7.67 12.41
N GLU A 145 7.45 8.95 12.44
CA GLU A 145 7.97 9.59 13.66
C GLU A 145 6.86 9.77 14.73
N THR A 146 5.62 10.02 14.25
CA THR A 146 4.42 10.11 15.11
C THR A 146 3.30 9.25 14.55
N PHE A 147 2.80 8.31 15.33
CA PHE A 147 1.80 7.34 14.91
C PHE A 147 0.50 7.50 15.70
N LEU A 148 -0.62 7.72 14.97
CA LEU A 148 -1.96 7.78 15.53
C LEU A 148 -2.77 6.57 15.06
N LEU A 149 -3.01 5.62 15.95
CA LEU A 149 -3.92 4.50 15.76
C LEU A 149 -5.34 4.89 16.17
N LEU A 150 -6.27 4.85 15.24
CA LEU A 150 -7.69 4.92 15.56
C LEU A 150 -8.19 3.53 16.03
N PRO A 151 -9.27 3.45 16.86
CA PRO A 151 -9.58 2.24 17.68
C PRO A 151 -9.69 0.91 16.96
N LEU A 152 -10.01 0.91 15.66
CA LEU A 152 -10.16 -0.33 14.87
C LEU A 152 -8.83 -0.99 14.46
N ALA A 153 -7.73 -0.23 14.43
CA ALA A 153 -6.41 -0.76 14.04
C ALA A 153 -5.62 -1.35 15.22
N VAL A 154 -5.99 -1.05 16.44
CA VAL A 154 -5.28 -1.50 17.67
C VAL A 154 -5.28 -3.02 17.81
N ALA A 155 -6.37 -3.70 17.44
CA ALA A 155 -6.48 -5.15 17.56
C ALA A 155 -5.53 -5.91 16.60
N LEU A 156 -5.23 -5.33 15.44
CA LEU A 156 -4.39 -5.97 14.42
C LEU A 156 -2.90 -5.78 14.70
N LEU A 157 -2.50 -4.61 15.24
CA LEU A 157 -1.10 -4.34 15.55
C LEU A 157 -0.59 -5.17 16.74
N ALA A 158 -1.44 -5.43 17.73
CA ALA A 158 -1.12 -6.29 18.85
C ALA A 158 -0.81 -7.74 18.44
N ALA A 159 -1.43 -8.23 17.35
CA ALA A 159 -1.17 -9.56 16.80
C ALA A 159 0.16 -9.65 16.05
N VAL A 160 0.66 -8.55 15.49
CA VAL A 160 1.93 -8.50 14.73
C VAL A 160 3.14 -8.32 15.64
N MET A 161 2.98 -7.65 16.79
CA MET A 161 4.05 -7.44 17.77
C MET A 161 4.26 -8.62 18.74
N LEU A 162 3.36 -9.61 18.78
CA LEU A 162 3.39 -10.77 19.69
C LEU A 162 3.77 -12.08 19.00
N THR A 163 4.08 -12.07 17.73
CA THR A 163 4.60 -13.19 16.95
C THR A 163 6.02 -12.92 16.47
#